data_7bdeb12373e9d764cbb38653fc61c872
#
_entry.id   7bdeb12373e9d764cbb38653fc61c872
#
_cell.length_a   1.000
_cell.length_b   1.000
_cell.length_c   1.000
_cell.angle_alpha   90.00
_cell.angle_beta   90.00
_cell.angle_gamma   90.00
#
_symmetry.space_group_name_H-M   'P 1'
#
loop_
_entity.id
_entity.type
_entity.pdbx_description
1 polymer ?
#
loop_
_entity_poly.entity_id
_entity_poly.type
_entity_poly.pdbx_seq_one_letter_code
_entity_poly.pdbx_strand_id
1 'polypeptide(L)'
;SDRGMITIWIAHVTFCSAYATVVIRSRLVELDVSIEEAAKDLGAGPMKVFFVIILPAIMPAEIAAFLLSFTMSMDDLVITSFVAGPNSTTLPMLIFSSVRRGLSPEINALASVIVLVVSMFAFGSWILTVRKQKRKERNQALVAAELRKEKAATHQ
;
A
#
# COMPACT_ATOMS: atom_id res chain seq x y z
N SER A 1 5.19 16.65 31.40
CA SER A 1 5.58 15.79 30.26
C SER A 1 5.04 16.43 29.00
N ASP A 2 5.96 16.85 28.16
CA ASP A 2 5.61 17.57 26.93
C ASP A 2 4.92 16.60 25.96
N ARG A 3 3.59 16.62 26.00
CA ARG A 3 2.75 16.03 24.97
C ARG A 3 2.99 16.85 23.72
N GLY A 4 3.62 16.27 22.72
CA GLY A 4 4.05 16.96 21.53
C GLY A 4 4.02 16.08 20.30
N MET A 5 4.61 16.53 19.23
CA MET A 5 4.72 15.82 17.96
C MET A 5 5.27 14.39 18.13
N ILE A 6 6.24 14.19 19.03
CA ILE A 6 6.82 12.87 19.32
C ILE A 6 5.78 11.89 19.86
N THR A 7 4.90 12.34 20.77
CA THR A 7 3.85 11.49 21.35
C THR A 7 2.85 11.06 20.28
N ILE A 8 2.46 11.96 19.37
CA ILE A 8 1.61 11.65 18.23
C ILE A 8 2.29 10.62 17.35
N TRP A 9 3.56 10.84 17.04
CA TRP A 9 4.32 9.92 16.17
C TRP A 9 4.43 8.50 16.76
N ILE A 10 4.75 8.38 18.05
CA ILE A 10 4.82 7.08 18.74
C ILE A 10 3.44 6.39 18.74
N ALA A 11 2.36 7.11 19.00
CA ALA A 11 1.02 6.56 18.98
C ALA A 11 0.65 6.02 17.59
N HIS A 12 0.92 6.80 16.52
CA HIS A 12 0.66 6.39 15.15
C HIS A 12 1.50 5.19 14.72
N VAL A 13 2.80 5.17 15.06
CA VAL A 13 3.67 4.02 14.76
C VAL A 13 3.15 2.76 15.45
N THR A 14 2.77 2.86 16.72
CA THR A 14 2.29 1.72 17.50
C THR A 14 1.02 1.13 16.90
N PHE A 15 0.03 1.96 16.60
CA PHE A 15 -1.23 1.47 16.10
C PHE A 15 -1.14 1.03 14.62
N CYS A 16 -0.41 1.75 13.77
CA CYS A 16 -0.19 1.36 12.38
C CYS A 16 0.59 0.04 12.28
N SER A 17 1.59 -0.18 13.15
CA SER A 17 2.35 -1.44 13.17
C SER A 17 1.48 -2.65 13.53
N ALA A 18 0.47 -2.48 14.38
CA ALA A 18 -0.47 -3.55 14.69
C ALA A 18 -1.28 -3.98 13.44
N TYR A 19 -1.81 -3.02 12.68
CA TYR A 19 -2.53 -3.31 11.43
C TYR A 19 -1.62 -3.90 10.36
N ALA A 20 -0.43 -3.32 10.17
CA ALA A 20 0.55 -3.83 9.21
C ALA A 20 0.92 -5.29 9.54
N THR A 21 1.11 -5.60 10.81
CA THR A 21 1.43 -6.97 11.27
C THR A 21 0.32 -7.96 10.89
N VAL A 22 -0.95 -7.61 11.08
CA VAL A 22 -2.07 -8.48 10.72
C VAL A 22 -2.09 -8.74 9.21
N VAL A 23 -1.96 -7.69 8.38
CA VAL A 23 -2.00 -7.81 6.93
C VAL A 23 -0.81 -8.64 6.40
N ILE A 24 0.40 -8.38 6.88
CA ILE A 24 1.60 -9.10 6.44
C ILE A 24 1.55 -10.54 6.91
N ARG A 25 1.13 -10.79 8.17
CA ARG A 25 1.00 -12.13 8.70
C ARG A 25 0.02 -12.99 7.92
N SER A 26 -1.12 -12.44 7.51
CA SER A 26 -2.09 -13.19 6.70
C SER A 26 -1.46 -13.73 5.42
N ARG A 27 -0.62 -12.94 4.77
CA ARG A 27 0.10 -13.34 3.55
C ARG A 27 1.22 -14.34 3.81
N LEU A 28 1.94 -14.17 4.93
CA LEU A 28 3.00 -15.11 5.32
C LEU A 28 2.46 -16.52 5.58
N VAL A 29 1.27 -16.64 6.18
CA VAL A 29 0.64 -17.94 6.45
C VAL A 29 0.18 -18.64 5.16
N GLU A 30 -0.08 -17.90 4.09
CA GLU A 30 -0.44 -18.46 2.78
C GLU A 30 0.77 -18.95 1.97
N LEU A 31 2.00 -18.59 2.35
CA LEU A 31 3.19 -19.04 1.66
C LEU A 31 3.45 -20.52 1.91
N ASP A 32 3.73 -21.24 0.85
CA ASP A 32 4.10 -22.64 0.92
C ASP A 32 5.52 -22.80 1.51
N VAL A 33 5.60 -23.46 2.66
CA VAL A 33 6.86 -23.72 3.37
C VAL A 33 7.83 -24.54 2.51
N SER A 34 7.32 -25.36 1.59
CA SER A 34 8.13 -26.18 0.70
C SER A 34 9.10 -25.38 -0.18
N ILE A 35 8.72 -24.13 -0.53
CA ILE A 35 9.58 -23.24 -1.32
C ILE A 35 10.80 -22.80 -0.50
N GLU A 36 10.61 -22.53 0.77
CA GLU A 36 11.67 -22.16 1.71
C GLU A 36 12.61 -23.36 1.95
N GLU A 37 12.06 -24.57 2.15
CA GLU A 37 12.81 -25.81 2.34
C GLU A 37 13.64 -26.14 1.09
N ALA A 38 13.04 -26.12 -0.10
CA ALA A 38 13.75 -26.37 -1.35
C ALA A 38 14.91 -25.38 -1.59
N ALA A 39 14.74 -24.12 -1.22
CA ALA A 39 15.81 -23.14 -1.33
C ALA A 39 16.97 -23.41 -0.34
N LYS A 40 16.66 -23.89 0.87
CA LYS A 40 17.67 -24.31 1.84
C LYS A 40 18.43 -25.54 1.38
N ASP A 41 17.75 -26.51 0.79
CA ASP A 41 18.36 -27.73 0.23
C ASP A 41 19.33 -27.39 -0.91
N LEU A 42 19.06 -26.33 -1.66
CA LEU A 42 19.98 -25.77 -2.67
C LEU A 42 21.13 -24.94 -2.08
N GLY A 43 21.29 -24.92 -0.75
CA GLY A 43 22.37 -24.22 -0.05
C GLY A 43 22.14 -22.71 0.13
N ALA A 44 20.90 -22.23 0.00
CA ALA A 44 20.61 -20.84 0.28
C ALA A 44 20.61 -20.56 1.79
N GLY A 45 21.41 -19.60 2.23
CA GLY A 45 21.39 -19.13 3.62
C GLY A 45 20.09 -18.39 3.95
N PRO A 46 19.71 -18.27 5.26
CA PRO A 46 18.43 -17.73 5.68
C PRO A 46 18.19 -16.28 5.22
N MET A 47 19.21 -15.45 5.18
CA MET A 47 19.12 -14.08 4.66
C MET A 47 18.81 -14.05 3.17
N LYS A 48 19.40 -14.97 2.38
CA LYS A 48 19.14 -15.07 0.96
C LYS A 48 17.72 -15.54 0.68
N VAL A 49 17.23 -16.52 1.45
CA VAL A 49 15.83 -16.99 1.39
C VAL A 49 14.88 -15.83 1.70
N PHE A 50 15.14 -15.07 2.75
CA PHE A 50 14.30 -13.94 3.12
C PHE A 50 14.23 -12.88 2.01
N PHE A 51 15.36 -12.35 1.54
CA PHE A 51 15.36 -11.24 0.59
C PHE A 51 14.98 -11.63 -0.85
N VAL A 52 15.28 -12.87 -1.27
CA VAL A 52 15.09 -13.31 -2.66
C VAL A 52 13.74 -14.03 -2.86
N ILE A 53 13.23 -14.66 -1.83
CA ILE A 53 12.02 -15.49 -1.94
C ILE A 53 10.86 -14.89 -1.13
N ILE A 54 11.03 -14.76 0.20
CA ILE A 54 9.93 -14.36 1.08
C ILE A 54 9.52 -12.91 0.82
N LEU A 55 10.46 -11.98 0.88
CA LEU A 55 10.19 -10.55 0.73
C LEU A 55 9.48 -10.20 -0.60
N PRO A 56 9.93 -10.68 -1.77
CA PRO A 56 9.19 -10.44 -3.01
C PRO A 56 7.80 -11.08 -3.05
N ALA A 57 7.64 -12.25 -2.40
CA ALA A 57 6.35 -12.95 -2.35
C ALA A 57 5.32 -12.21 -1.48
N ILE A 58 5.75 -11.52 -0.41
CA ILE A 58 4.88 -10.74 0.47
C ILE A 58 4.77 -9.27 0.07
N MET A 59 5.57 -8.80 -0.88
CA MET A 59 5.59 -7.39 -1.31
C MET A 59 4.20 -6.79 -1.63
N PRO A 60 3.26 -7.51 -2.29
CA PRO A 60 1.90 -7.00 -2.48
C PRO A 60 1.18 -6.73 -1.16
N ALA A 61 1.39 -7.56 -0.14
CA ALA A 61 0.81 -7.38 1.18
C ALA A 61 1.48 -6.22 1.94
N GLU A 62 2.78 -6.03 1.77
CA GLU A 62 3.51 -4.88 2.35
C GLU A 62 3.01 -3.55 1.77
N ILE A 63 2.79 -3.48 0.45
CA ILE A 63 2.21 -2.31 -0.20
C ILE A 63 0.78 -2.05 0.33
N ALA A 64 -0.04 -3.10 0.46
CA ALA A 64 -1.38 -2.99 1.01
C ALA A 64 -1.37 -2.52 2.48
N ALA A 65 -0.48 -3.08 3.30
CA ALA A 65 -0.29 -2.69 4.70
C ALA A 65 0.16 -1.23 4.83
N PHE A 66 1.08 -0.79 3.97
CA PHE A 66 1.53 0.60 3.92
C PHE A 66 0.38 1.55 3.57
N LEU A 67 -0.37 1.26 2.50
CA LEU A 67 -1.50 2.09 2.07
C LEU A 67 -2.59 2.16 3.13
N LEU A 68 -2.91 1.03 3.78
CA LEU A 68 -3.87 0.99 4.88
C LEU A 68 -3.40 1.84 6.06
N SER A 69 -2.17 1.63 6.52
CA SER A 69 -1.57 2.38 7.63
C SER A 69 -1.49 3.88 7.33
N PHE A 70 -1.12 4.23 6.10
CA PHE A 70 -1.06 5.62 5.66
C PHE A 70 -2.45 6.27 5.70
N THR A 71 -3.47 5.59 5.15
CA THR A 71 -4.84 6.10 5.15
C THR A 71 -5.37 6.28 6.57
N MET A 72 -5.17 5.29 7.44
CA MET A 72 -5.60 5.35 8.83
C MET A 72 -4.87 6.44 9.62
N SER A 73 -3.58 6.63 9.38
CA SER A 73 -2.80 7.69 10.03
C SER A 73 -3.22 9.10 9.57
N MET A 74 -3.59 9.24 8.28
CA MET A 74 -4.04 10.53 7.73
C MET A 74 -5.45 10.92 8.16
N ASP A 75 -6.30 9.95 8.49
CA ASP A 75 -7.70 10.20 8.92
C ASP A 75 -7.83 10.22 10.46
N ASP A 76 -6.75 9.95 11.20
CA ASP A 76 -6.83 9.86 12.65
C ASP A 76 -7.01 11.22 13.31
N LEU A 77 -8.20 11.43 13.85
CA LEU A 77 -8.56 12.55 14.70
C LEU A 77 -8.60 12.14 16.18
N VAL A 78 -9.02 10.91 16.45
CA VAL A 78 -9.36 10.46 17.80
C VAL A 78 -8.09 10.30 18.64
N ILE A 79 -7.19 9.45 18.22
CA ILE A 79 -5.94 9.19 18.96
C ILE A 79 -5.14 10.50 19.08
N THR A 80 -5.02 11.22 17.95
CA THR A 80 -4.31 12.50 17.93
C THR A 80 -4.91 13.51 18.91
N SER A 81 -6.24 13.61 19.03
CA SER A 81 -6.88 14.55 19.96
C SER A 81 -6.56 14.28 21.43
N PHE A 82 -6.30 13.00 21.79
CA PHE A 82 -5.93 12.62 23.16
C PHE A 82 -4.44 12.79 23.46
N VAL A 83 -3.57 12.63 22.46
CA VAL A 83 -2.12 12.63 22.66
C VAL A 83 -1.44 13.93 22.24
N ALA A 84 -2.13 14.78 21.47
CA ALA A 84 -1.62 16.07 21.05
C ALA A 84 -1.42 17.03 22.24
N GLY A 85 -0.32 17.76 22.19
CA GLY A 85 -0.05 18.85 23.14
C GLY A 85 -0.54 20.20 22.58
N PRO A 86 -0.45 21.27 23.40
CA PRO A 86 -0.95 22.60 23.05
C PRO A 86 -0.40 23.18 21.74
N ASN A 87 0.82 22.78 21.37
CA ASN A 87 1.52 23.28 20.18
C ASN A 87 1.66 22.23 19.06
N SER A 88 0.90 21.14 19.13
CA SER A 88 0.99 20.04 18.17
C SER A 88 -0.38 19.79 17.55
N THR A 89 -0.56 20.28 16.32
CA THR A 89 -1.84 20.14 15.60
C THR A 89 -1.59 19.37 14.32
N THR A 90 -2.37 18.33 14.07
CA THR A 90 -2.37 17.61 12.79
C THR A 90 -3.39 18.22 11.83
N LEU A 91 -3.25 17.90 10.53
CA LEU A 91 -4.17 18.38 9.50
C LEU A 91 -5.65 18.02 9.79
N PRO A 92 -6.01 16.76 10.19
CA PRO A 92 -7.38 16.44 10.57
C PRO A 92 -7.92 17.28 11.72
N MET A 93 -7.12 17.54 12.75
CA MET A 93 -7.52 18.40 13.87
C MET A 93 -7.76 19.84 13.44
N LEU A 94 -6.91 20.37 12.56
CA LEU A 94 -7.05 21.72 12.02
C LEU A 94 -8.36 21.84 11.23
N ILE A 95 -8.61 20.89 10.34
CA ILE A 95 -9.85 20.86 9.53
C ILE A 95 -11.07 20.77 10.45
N PHE A 96 -11.08 19.83 11.40
CA PHE A 96 -12.20 19.66 12.33
C PHE A 96 -12.49 20.92 13.16
N SER A 97 -11.45 21.54 13.72
CA SER A 97 -11.59 22.77 14.50
C SER A 97 -12.09 23.95 13.66
N SER A 98 -11.71 23.98 12.39
CA SER A 98 -12.10 25.04 11.47
C SER A 98 -13.54 24.88 10.98
N VAL A 99 -13.97 23.65 10.73
CA VAL A 99 -15.38 23.36 10.42
C VAL A 99 -16.30 23.77 11.57
N ARG A 100 -15.88 23.54 12.83
CA ARG A 100 -16.64 23.97 14.02
C ARG A 100 -16.75 25.49 14.18
N ARG A 101 -15.74 26.22 13.71
CA ARG A 101 -15.75 27.71 13.78
C ARG A 101 -16.47 28.37 12.60
N GLY A 102 -16.89 27.60 11.62
CA GLY A 102 -17.45 28.05 10.35
C GLY A 102 -16.46 27.81 9.19
N LEU A 103 -16.98 27.35 8.06
CA LEU A 103 -16.19 27.06 6.87
C LEU A 103 -15.59 28.34 6.30
N SER A 104 -14.27 28.48 6.37
CA SER A 104 -13.56 29.55 5.67
C SER A 104 -13.28 29.14 4.21
N PRO A 105 -13.21 30.12 3.28
CA PRO A 105 -12.85 29.85 1.88
C PRO A 105 -11.51 29.12 1.72
N GLU A 106 -10.57 29.36 2.65
CA GLU A 106 -9.24 28.72 2.65
C GLU A 106 -9.30 27.22 2.85
N ILE A 107 -10.21 26.71 3.70
CA ILE A 107 -10.40 25.27 3.91
C ILE A 107 -11.04 24.61 2.73
N ASN A 108 -11.99 25.28 2.08
CA ASN A 108 -12.58 24.78 0.85
C ASN A 108 -11.53 24.68 -0.27
N ALA A 109 -10.64 25.67 -0.36
CA ALA A 109 -9.51 25.64 -1.30
C ALA A 109 -8.55 24.48 -1.00
N LEU A 110 -8.18 24.28 0.27
CA LEU A 110 -7.30 23.18 0.68
C LEU A 110 -7.93 21.81 0.37
N ALA A 111 -9.21 21.62 0.72
CA ALA A 111 -9.93 20.39 0.41
C ALA A 111 -9.98 20.13 -1.10
N SER A 112 -10.24 21.16 -1.91
CA SER A 112 -10.26 21.05 -3.38
C SER A 112 -8.90 20.64 -3.94
N VAL A 113 -7.81 21.18 -3.43
CA VAL A 113 -6.45 20.81 -3.84
C VAL A 113 -6.15 19.35 -3.49
N ILE A 114 -6.49 18.91 -2.28
CA ILE A 114 -6.29 17.52 -1.86
C ILE A 114 -7.07 16.55 -2.77
N VAL A 115 -8.36 16.84 -3.01
CA VAL A 115 -9.21 16.02 -3.90
C VAL A 115 -8.63 15.97 -5.31
N LEU A 116 -8.15 17.11 -5.83
CA LEU A 116 -7.57 17.17 -7.16
C LEU A 116 -6.29 16.32 -7.25
N VAL A 117 -5.40 16.42 -6.26
CA VAL A 117 -4.16 15.62 -6.21
C VAL A 117 -4.49 14.12 -6.15
N VAL A 118 -5.37 13.71 -5.25
CA VAL A 118 -5.78 12.29 -5.13
C VAL A 118 -6.42 11.79 -6.41
N SER A 119 -7.30 12.60 -7.03
CA SER A 119 -7.94 12.25 -8.30
C SER A 119 -6.94 12.09 -9.44
N MET A 120 -5.92 12.94 -9.52
CA MET A 120 -4.83 12.81 -10.51
C MET A 120 -4.05 11.52 -10.33
N PHE A 121 -3.69 11.16 -9.09
CA PHE A 121 -3.01 9.89 -8.79
C PHE A 121 -3.88 8.68 -9.14
N ALA A 122 -5.16 8.70 -8.77
CA ALA A 122 -6.11 7.63 -9.08
C ALA A 122 -6.27 7.45 -10.60
N PHE A 123 -6.44 8.54 -11.33
CA PHE A 123 -6.58 8.52 -12.79
C PHE A 123 -5.28 8.05 -13.47
N GLY A 124 -4.13 8.52 -13.02
CA GLY A 124 -2.82 8.07 -13.51
C GLY A 124 -2.61 6.56 -13.29
N SER A 125 -2.92 6.05 -12.10
CA SER A 125 -2.80 4.63 -11.79
C SER A 125 -3.77 3.77 -12.63
N TRP A 126 -4.98 4.24 -12.84
CA TRP A 126 -5.97 3.59 -13.71
C TRP A 126 -5.47 3.47 -15.15
N ILE A 127 -4.95 4.56 -15.74
CA ILE A 127 -4.38 4.55 -17.09
C ILE A 127 -3.23 3.55 -17.20
N LEU A 128 -2.32 3.52 -16.22
CA LEU A 128 -1.20 2.59 -16.21
C LEU A 128 -1.67 1.14 -16.14
N THR A 129 -2.69 0.86 -15.33
CA THR A 129 -3.26 -0.49 -15.18
C THR A 129 -3.92 -0.95 -16.48
N VAL A 130 -4.74 -0.10 -17.09
CA VAL A 130 -5.40 -0.41 -18.37
C VAL A 130 -4.38 -0.64 -19.49
N ARG A 131 -3.31 0.16 -19.55
CA ARG A 131 -2.23 -0.03 -20.53
C ARG A 131 -1.49 -1.36 -20.31
N LYS A 132 -1.22 -1.74 -19.06
CA LYS A 132 -0.59 -3.04 -18.73
C LYS A 132 -1.48 -4.22 -19.09
N GLN A 133 -2.79 -4.14 -18.85
CA GLN A 133 -3.75 -5.19 -19.24
C GLN A 133 -3.78 -5.38 -20.75
N LYS A 134 -3.96 -4.31 -21.52
CA LYS A 134 -3.97 -4.39 -23.00
C LYS A 134 -2.67 -4.98 -23.55
N ARG A 135 -1.52 -4.66 -22.95
CA ARG A 135 -0.25 -5.25 -23.34
C ARG A 135 -0.18 -6.75 -23.05
N LYS A 136 -0.71 -7.20 -21.90
CA LYS A 136 -0.77 -8.62 -21.55
C LYS A 136 -1.67 -9.40 -22.52
N GLU A 137 -2.86 -8.89 -22.80
CA GLU A 137 -3.81 -9.49 -23.74
C GLU A 137 -3.20 -9.62 -25.14
N ARG A 138 -2.53 -8.58 -25.62
CA ARG A 138 -1.83 -8.62 -26.91
C ARG A 138 -0.74 -9.68 -26.95
N ASN A 139 0.07 -9.80 -25.90
CA ASN A 139 1.13 -10.80 -25.83
C ASN A 139 0.54 -12.22 -25.78
N GLN A 140 -0.53 -12.44 -25.03
CA GLN A 140 -1.21 -13.74 -24.98
C GLN A 140 -1.82 -14.11 -26.34
N ALA A 141 -2.42 -13.16 -27.04
CA ALA A 141 -2.95 -13.39 -28.37
C ALA A 141 -1.86 -13.77 -29.39
N LEU A 142 -0.70 -13.13 -29.32
CA LEU A 142 0.45 -13.46 -30.17
C LEU A 142 0.97 -14.88 -29.91
N VAL A 143 1.16 -15.25 -28.64
CA VAL A 143 1.61 -16.60 -28.25
C VAL A 143 0.59 -17.66 -28.68
N ALA A 144 -0.70 -17.39 -28.50
CA ALA A 144 -1.77 -18.30 -28.93
C ALA A 144 -1.81 -18.46 -30.46
N ALA A 145 -1.52 -17.41 -31.23
CA ALA A 145 -1.44 -17.48 -32.69
C ALA A 145 -0.22 -18.30 -33.17
N GLU A 146 0.92 -18.16 -32.50
CA GLU A 146 2.12 -18.95 -32.81
C GLU A 146 1.90 -20.44 -32.54
N LEU A 147 1.33 -20.79 -31.38
CA LEU A 147 1.00 -22.18 -31.04
C LEU A 147 0.00 -22.82 -32.00
N ARG A 148 -0.94 -22.05 -32.55
CA ARG A 148 -1.86 -22.54 -33.58
C ARG A 148 -1.15 -22.85 -34.90
N LYS A 149 -0.18 -22.01 -35.31
CA LYS A 149 0.63 -22.23 -36.52
C LYS A 149 1.50 -23.45 -36.38
N GLU A 150 2.13 -23.65 -35.24
CA GLU A 150 2.97 -24.79 -34.95
C GLU A 150 2.19 -26.12 -35.00
N LYS A 151 1.00 -26.15 -34.36
CA LYS A 151 0.11 -27.32 -34.44
C LYS A 151 -0.37 -27.62 -35.86
N ALA A 152 -0.66 -26.59 -36.65
CA ALA A 152 -1.05 -26.80 -38.07
C ALA A 152 0.10 -27.35 -38.94
N ALA A 153 1.35 -26.97 -38.64
CA ALA A 153 2.53 -27.47 -39.33
C ALA A 153 2.89 -28.93 -38.96
N THR A 154 2.55 -29.36 -37.74
CA THR A 154 2.85 -30.73 -37.26
C THR A 154 1.82 -31.76 -37.74
N HIS A 155 0.69 -31.33 -38.25
CA HIS A 155 -0.37 -32.21 -38.79
C HIS A 155 -0.37 -32.36 -40.33
N GLN A 156 0.63 -31.81 -41.02
CA GLN A 156 0.95 -32.04 -42.45
C GLN A 156 2.10 -32.99 -42.62
#